data_2c0830358228b17ef28ad9b12aeead70
#
_entry.id   2c0830358228b17ef28ad9b12aeead70
#
_cell.length_a   1.000
_cell.length_b   1.000
_cell.length_c   1.000
_cell.angle_alpha   90.00
_cell.angle_beta   90.00
_cell.angle_gamma   90.00
#
_symmetry.space_group_name_H-M   'P 1'
#
loop_
_entity.id
_entity.type
_entity.pdbx_description
1 polymer ?
#
loop_
_entity_poly.entity_id
_entity_poly.type
_entity_poly.pdbx_seq_one_letter_code
_entity_poly.pdbx_strand_id
1 'polypeptide(L)' 'KTIKIYELLKFHQKLYPSQIIQLSRLEKDTVLELLLKMHLDDQVVHNPDNSYSI' A
#
# COMPACT_ATOMS: atom_id res chain seq x y z
N LYS A 1 -8.42 -3.47 7.75
CA LYS A 1 -7.36 -2.43 7.62
C LYS A 1 -6.52 -2.65 6.38
N THR A 2 -6.06 -3.88 6.15
CA THR A 2 -5.37 -4.20 4.89
C THR A 2 -6.30 -4.02 3.70
N ILE A 3 -7.59 -4.26 3.88
CA ILE A 3 -8.60 -4.13 2.82
C ILE A 3 -8.63 -2.69 2.29
N LYS A 4 -8.53 -1.69 3.18
CA LYS A 4 -8.55 -0.30 2.75
C LYS A 4 -7.38 0.04 1.83
N ILE A 5 -6.18 -0.43 2.17
CA ILE A 5 -5.01 -0.22 1.34
C ILE A 5 -5.17 -0.94 0.01
N TYR A 6 -5.66 -2.16 0.04
CA TYR A 6 -5.90 -2.95 -1.16
C TYR A 6 -6.88 -2.24 -2.10
N GLU A 7 -7.97 -1.71 -1.55
CA GLU A 7 -8.96 -0.98 -2.33
C GLU A 7 -8.37 0.30 -2.94
N LEU A 8 -7.54 1.02 -2.19
CA LEU A 8 -6.87 2.20 -2.72
C LEU A 8 -5.97 1.85 -3.89
N LEU A 9 -5.20 0.78 -3.76
CA LEU A 9 -4.32 0.34 -4.84
C LEU A 9 -5.11 -0.15 -6.04
N LYS A 10 -6.22 -0.82 -5.79
CA LYS A 10 -7.08 -1.29 -6.86
C LYS A 10 -7.70 -0.13 -7.64
N PHE A 11 -8.11 0.90 -6.92
CA PHE A 11 -8.73 2.08 -7.53
C PHE A 11 -7.71 2.92 -8.30
N HIS A 12 -6.54 3.18 -7.68
CA HIS A 12 -5.51 4.04 -8.27
C HIS A 12 -4.50 3.27 -9.12
N GLN A 13 -4.51 1.97 -9.04
CA GLN A 13 -3.63 1.04 -9.73
C GLN A 13 -2.20 1.07 -9.21
N LYS A 14 -1.65 2.23 -8.88
CA LYS A 14 -0.29 2.37 -8.39
C LYS A 14 -0.21 3.59 -7.48
N LEU A 15 0.39 3.40 -6.31
CA LEU A 15 0.55 4.47 -5.33
C LEU A 15 1.91 4.38 -4.66
N TYR A 16 2.46 5.54 -4.32
CA TYR A 16 3.63 5.59 -3.45
C TYR A 16 3.20 5.50 -1.99
N PRO A 17 4.09 5.04 -1.10
CA PRO A 17 3.73 4.92 0.32
C PRO A 17 3.22 6.22 0.92
N SER A 18 3.80 7.36 0.57
CA SER A 18 3.35 8.65 1.10
C SER A 18 1.92 8.95 0.68
N GLN A 19 1.53 8.58 -0.52
CA GLN A 19 0.17 8.74 -1.00
C GLN A 19 -0.80 7.81 -0.25
N ILE A 20 -0.37 6.59 0.00
CA ILE A 20 -1.18 5.64 0.75
C ILE A 20 -1.41 6.14 2.17
N ILE A 21 -0.39 6.68 2.80
CA ILE A 21 -0.50 7.26 4.14
C ILE A 21 -1.53 8.40 4.14
N GLN A 22 -1.44 9.29 3.18
CA GLN A 22 -2.34 10.43 3.07
C GLN A 22 -3.78 9.99 2.82
N LEU A 23 -3.99 9.08 1.88
CA LEU A 23 -5.32 8.64 1.47
C LEU A 23 -5.99 7.73 2.50
N SER A 24 -5.20 6.91 3.17
CA SER A 24 -5.74 5.99 4.16
C SER A 24 -5.96 6.65 5.52
N ARG A 25 -5.27 7.75 5.77
CA ARG A 25 -5.27 8.46 7.05
C ARG A 25 -4.74 7.60 8.19
N LEU A 26 -3.96 6.60 7.87
CA LEU A 26 -3.30 5.76 8.86
C LEU A 26 -1.92 6.32 9.17
N GLU A 27 -1.34 5.88 10.28
CA GLU A 27 0.00 6.30 10.63
C GLU A 27 1.01 5.68 9.67
N LYS A 28 2.14 6.37 9.49
CA LYS A 28 3.20 5.91 8.61
C LYS A 28 3.66 4.50 8.95
N ASP A 29 3.93 4.25 10.24
CA ASP A 29 4.41 2.94 10.67
C ASP A 29 3.38 1.84 10.40
N THR A 30 2.11 2.15 10.63
CA THR A 30 1.02 1.22 10.37
C THR A 30 0.95 0.87 8.88
N VAL A 31 1.02 1.88 8.02
CA VAL A 31 0.95 1.67 6.57
C VAL A 31 2.14 0.85 6.10
N LEU A 32 3.34 1.17 6.56
CA LEU A 32 4.52 0.42 6.15
C LEU A 32 4.45 -1.04 6.60
N GLU A 33 3.96 -1.28 7.81
CA GLU A 33 3.78 -2.63 8.32
C GLU A 33 2.76 -3.41 7.51
N LEU A 34 1.64 -2.79 7.18
CA LEU A 34 0.59 -3.43 6.38
C LEU A 34 1.08 -3.71 4.97
N LEU A 35 1.82 -2.78 4.37
CA LEU A 35 2.39 -2.99 3.04
C LEU A 35 3.37 -4.14 3.03
N LEU A 36 4.19 -4.24 4.06
CA LEU A 36 5.12 -5.36 4.17
C LEU A 36 4.39 -6.69 4.23
N LYS A 37 3.35 -6.78 5.07
CA LYS A 37 2.54 -7.99 5.17
C LYS A 37 1.88 -8.35 3.85
N MET A 38 1.30 -7.35 3.17
CA MET A 38 0.66 -7.58 1.89
C MET A 38 1.66 -8.04 0.83
N HIS A 39 2.87 -7.49 0.87
CA HIS A 39 3.92 -7.88 -0.04
C HIS A 39 4.34 -9.33 0.20
N LEU A 40 4.50 -9.73 1.46
CA LEU A 40 4.86 -11.10 1.81
C LEU A 40 3.77 -12.09 1.42
N ASP A 41 2.51 -11.65 1.42
CA ASP A 41 1.37 -12.48 1.02
C ASP A 41 1.08 -12.41 -0.47
N ASP A 42 1.95 -11.76 -1.24
CA ASP A 42 1.79 -11.57 -2.69
C ASP A 42 0.52 -10.82 -3.07
N GLN A 43 0.00 -10.00 -2.18
CA GLN A 43 -1.20 -9.20 -2.46
C GLN A 43 -0.86 -7.89 -3.17
N VAL A 44 0.37 -7.41 -3.01
CA VAL A 44 0.83 -6.19 -3.67
C VAL A 44 2.21 -6.44 -4.26
N VAL A 45 2.55 -5.61 -5.25
CA VAL A 45 3.87 -5.63 -5.88
C VAL A 45 4.61 -4.37 -5.47
N HIS A 46 5.84 -4.52 -5.00
CA HIS A 46 6.73 -3.40 -4.70
C HIS A 46 7.57 -3.12 -5.94
N ASN A 47 7.30 -2.03 -6.62
CA ASN A 47 7.96 -1.69 -7.86
C ASN A 47 9.33 -1.07 -7.63
N PRO A 48 10.24 -1.13 -8.63
CA PRO A 48 11.60 -0.57 -8.48
C PRO A 48 11.63 0.94 -8.18
N ASP A 49 10.57 1.67 -8.54
CA ASP A 49 10.49 3.11 -8.28
C ASP A 49 9.95 3.42 -6.88
N ASN A 50 9.82 2.40 -6.03
CA ASN A 50 9.33 2.52 -4.65
C ASN A 50 7.82 2.65 -4.54
N SER A 51 7.09 2.48 -5.63
CA SER A 51 5.63 2.48 -5.58
C SER A 51 5.11 1.08 -5.33
N TYR A 52 3.83 1.00 -4.96
CA TYR A 52 3.14 -0.27 -4.76
C TYR A 52 1.96 -0.36 -5.71
N SER A 53 1.71 -1.56 -6.21
CA SER A 53 0.58 -1.84 -7.11
C SER A 53 0.02 -3.23 -6.81
N ILE A 54 -1.04 -3.56 -7.48
CA ILE A 54 -1.63 -4.91 -7.36
C ILE A 54 -1.11 -5.82 -8.45
#